data_d343f702965401822a9a20d2001577f2
#
_entry.id   d343f702965401822a9a20d2001577f2
#
_cell.length_a   1.000
_cell.length_b   1.000
_cell.length_c   1.000
_cell.angle_alpha   90.00
_cell.angle_beta   90.00
_cell.angle_gamma   90.00
#
_symmetry.space_group_name_H-M   'P 1'
#
loop_
_entity.id
_entity.type
_entity.pdbx_description
1 polymer ?
#
loop_
_entity_poly.entity_id
_entity_poly.type
_entity_poly.pdbx_seq_one_letter_code
_entity_poly.pdbx_strand_id
1 'polypeptide(L)'
;MRQKTRRILLLVSLLLFPVTLNFFSPYVSIDGAMAGVASGSLLLFVALAVGAVFFGRAWCAWACPMGGLAEYGRAVNDRPVKRKPLAVLRYSIFGVWGAFVALGFLMAGGVKGFDPLRLTENLVSVDEPVKYITYYLVLAVFVVLTLAVGRRGACHAICWMSPFMAVGYVAGRWLGIPQLRIVSEPGKCTDCGSCDRRCPMSLPVSSLHKRGAVRVSDCILCGECVDHCPKKALRYGVRGR
;
A
#
# COMPACT_ATOMS: atom_id res chain seq x y z
N MET A 1 20.35 9.94 -3.88
CA MET A 1 19.47 10.10 -5.06
C MET A 1 18.13 9.35 -4.90
N ARG A 2 18.10 8.03 -4.61
CA ARG A 2 16.89 7.20 -4.55
C ARG A 2 15.73 7.79 -3.75
N GLN A 3 15.94 8.28 -2.53
CA GLN A 3 14.86 8.84 -1.70
C GLN A 3 14.28 10.13 -2.27
N LYS A 4 15.10 10.96 -2.93
CA LYS A 4 14.63 12.18 -3.62
C LYS A 4 13.69 11.79 -4.77
N THR A 5 14.11 10.86 -5.64
CA THR A 5 13.28 10.37 -6.75
C THR A 5 11.98 9.76 -6.25
N ARG A 6 12.03 8.91 -5.21
CA ARG A 6 10.86 8.30 -4.59
C ARG A 6 9.84 9.35 -4.10
N ARG A 7 10.32 10.39 -3.40
CA ARG A 7 9.44 11.47 -2.91
C ARG A 7 8.83 12.28 -4.05
N ILE A 8 9.59 12.54 -5.11
CA ILE A 8 9.06 13.24 -6.30
C ILE A 8 7.96 12.39 -6.95
N LEU A 9 8.18 11.09 -7.16
CA LEU A 9 7.17 10.19 -7.73
C LEU A 9 5.89 10.16 -6.89
N LEU A 10 6.03 10.09 -5.57
CA LEU A 10 4.91 10.13 -4.64
C LEU A 10 4.17 11.48 -4.68
N LEU A 11 4.88 12.59 -4.84
CA LEU A 11 4.27 13.91 -4.99
C LEU A 11 3.47 14.01 -6.29
N VAL A 12 4.06 13.59 -7.40
CA VAL A 12 3.37 13.56 -8.70
C VAL A 12 2.11 12.70 -8.62
N SER A 13 2.20 11.51 -8.02
CA SER A 13 1.05 10.63 -7.83
C SER A 13 -0.04 11.27 -6.96
N LEU A 14 0.34 12.02 -5.91
CA LEU A 14 -0.59 12.74 -5.06
C LEU A 14 -1.27 13.89 -5.80
N LEU A 15 -0.54 14.62 -6.65
CA LEU A 15 -1.11 15.69 -7.49
C LEU A 15 -2.07 15.15 -8.55
N LEU A 16 -1.83 13.93 -9.05
CA LEU A 16 -2.71 13.24 -9.99
C LEU A 16 -3.89 12.54 -9.31
N PHE A 17 -3.99 12.58 -7.99
CA PHE A 17 -5.02 11.84 -7.25
C PHE A 17 -6.46 12.26 -7.61
N PRO A 18 -6.80 13.53 -7.90
CA PRO A 18 -8.14 13.90 -8.38
C PRO A 18 -8.54 13.19 -9.68
N VAL A 19 -7.56 12.91 -10.54
CA VAL A 19 -7.79 12.17 -11.79
C VAL A 19 -7.98 10.67 -11.52
N THR A 20 -7.25 10.11 -10.56
CA THR A 20 -7.16 8.66 -10.33
C THR A 20 -7.99 8.15 -9.16
N LEU A 21 -8.77 9.00 -8.48
CA LEU A 21 -9.52 8.67 -7.27
C LEU A 21 -10.39 7.40 -7.42
N ASN A 22 -11.13 7.29 -8.53
CA ASN A 22 -12.06 6.18 -8.77
C ASN A 22 -11.34 4.83 -8.88
N PHE A 23 -10.11 4.80 -9.42
CA PHE A 23 -9.30 3.59 -9.47
C PHE A 23 -8.87 3.10 -8.09
N PHE A 24 -8.82 3.99 -7.08
CA PHE A 24 -8.49 3.64 -5.70
C PHE A 24 -9.72 3.52 -4.81
N SER A 25 -10.92 3.73 -5.35
CA SER A 25 -12.16 3.77 -4.58
C SER A 25 -12.71 2.37 -4.29
N PRO A 26 -12.93 2.01 -3.01
CA PRO A 26 -13.61 0.76 -2.66
C PRO A 26 -15.11 0.82 -3.02
N TYR A 27 -15.69 2.02 -3.09
CA TYR A 27 -17.10 2.21 -3.48
C TYR A 27 -17.34 1.82 -4.94
N VAL A 28 -16.46 2.27 -5.86
CA VAL A 28 -16.59 1.96 -7.30
C VAL A 28 -16.52 0.45 -7.56
N SER A 29 -15.75 -0.29 -6.77
CA SER A 29 -15.69 -1.75 -6.89
C SER A 29 -16.96 -2.45 -6.39
N ILE A 30 -17.61 -1.93 -5.32
CA ILE A 30 -18.89 -2.46 -4.84
C ILE A 30 -19.99 -2.15 -5.86
N ASP A 31 -20.07 -0.91 -6.34
CA ASP A 31 -21.06 -0.48 -7.34
C ASP A 31 -20.93 -1.30 -8.65
N GLY A 32 -19.68 -1.54 -9.12
CA GLY A 32 -19.42 -2.43 -10.24
C GLY A 32 -19.89 -3.85 -9.99
N ALA A 33 -19.60 -4.40 -8.81
CA ALA A 33 -19.99 -5.75 -8.44
C ALA A 33 -21.53 -5.92 -8.41
N MET A 34 -22.25 -4.94 -7.88
CA MET A 34 -23.73 -4.95 -7.86
C MET A 34 -24.34 -4.90 -9.27
N ALA A 35 -23.66 -4.26 -10.22
CA ALA A 35 -24.05 -4.26 -11.63
C ALA A 35 -23.54 -5.50 -12.41
N GLY A 36 -22.78 -6.38 -11.78
CA GLY A 36 -22.15 -7.53 -12.45
C GLY A 36 -20.99 -7.15 -13.36
N VAL A 37 -20.34 -6.00 -13.12
CA VAL A 37 -19.29 -5.47 -13.98
C VAL A 37 -17.99 -5.32 -13.20
N ALA A 38 -16.87 -5.80 -13.75
CA ALA A 38 -15.56 -5.58 -13.17
C ALA A 38 -15.10 -4.14 -13.45
N SER A 39 -15.11 -3.31 -12.41
CA SER A 39 -14.69 -1.91 -12.45
C SER A 39 -13.17 -1.74 -12.51
N GLY A 40 -12.71 -0.57 -12.95
CA GLY A 40 -11.27 -0.23 -13.00
C GLY A 40 -10.59 -0.31 -11.64
N SER A 41 -11.28 0.01 -10.55
CA SER A 41 -10.75 -0.14 -9.19
C SER A 41 -10.49 -1.61 -8.83
N LEU A 42 -11.43 -2.51 -9.14
CA LEU A 42 -11.25 -3.95 -8.89
C LEU A 42 -10.11 -4.51 -9.75
N LEU A 43 -10.04 -4.14 -11.02
CA LEU A 43 -8.96 -4.53 -11.93
C LEU A 43 -7.59 -4.07 -11.42
N LEU A 44 -7.49 -2.81 -10.94
CA LEU A 44 -6.27 -2.29 -10.33
C LEU A 44 -5.88 -3.10 -9.07
N PHE A 45 -6.84 -3.43 -8.20
CA PHE A 45 -6.54 -4.19 -6.98
C PHE A 45 -6.03 -5.59 -7.29
N VAL A 46 -6.60 -6.26 -8.28
CA VAL A 46 -6.11 -7.55 -8.78
C VAL A 46 -4.71 -7.41 -9.38
N ALA A 47 -4.49 -6.40 -10.22
CA ALA A 47 -3.17 -6.13 -10.80
C ALA A 47 -2.10 -5.87 -9.73
N LEU A 48 -2.44 -5.12 -8.68
CA LEU A 48 -1.55 -4.88 -7.55
C LEU A 48 -1.27 -6.16 -6.75
N ALA A 49 -2.26 -7.05 -6.61
CA ALA A 49 -2.06 -8.35 -5.96
C ALA A 49 -1.12 -9.24 -6.78
N VAL A 50 -1.30 -9.29 -8.11
CA VAL A 50 -0.41 -10.03 -9.03
C VAL A 50 1.00 -9.42 -9.02
N GLY A 51 1.12 -8.11 -9.11
CA GLY A 51 2.41 -7.42 -9.02
C GLY A 51 3.14 -7.67 -7.68
N ALA A 52 2.38 -7.81 -6.61
CA ALA A 52 2.93 -8.08 -5.28
C ALA A 52 3.52 -9.50 -5.14
N VAL A 53 3.18 -10.43 -6.03
CA VAL A 53 3.82 -11.75 -6.12
C VAL A 53 5.34 -11.60 -6.33
N PHE A 54 5.77 -10.59 -7.09
CA PHE A 54 7.18 -10.36 -7.43
C PHE A 54 7.80 -9.21 -6.64
N PHE A 55 7.06 -8.10 -6.51
CA PHE A 55 7.56 -6.83 -5.99
C PHE A 55 7.03 -6.50 -4.59
N GLY A 56 6.29 -7.42 -3.95
CA GLY A 56 5.68 -7.16 -2.65
C GLY A 56 4.84 -5.88 -2.67
N ARG A 57 5.01 -5.04 -1.66
CA ARG A 57 4.26 -3.77 -1.54
C ARG A 57 5.03 -2.55 -2.03
N ALA A 58 5.91 -2.71 -3.03
CA ALA A 58 6.70 -1.59 -3.58
C ALA A 58 5.82 -0.43 -4.06
N TRP A 59 4.67 -0.71 -4.67
CA TRP A 59 3.68 0.30 -5.06
C TRP A 59 3.39 1.32 -3.96
N CYS A 60 3.22 0.87 -2.70
CA CYS A 60 2.90 1.74 -1.56
C CYS A 60 4.01 2.76 -1.24
N ALA A 61 5.25 2.47 -1.63
CA ALA A 61 6.37 3.35 -1.38
C ALA A 61 6.72 4.26 -2.56
N TRP A 62 6.31 3.88 -3.79
CA TRP A 62 6.82 4.54 -5.00
C TRP A 62 5.75 5.23 -5.84
N ALA A 63 4.50 4.77 -5.80
CA ALA A 63 3.47 5.26 -6.70
C ALA A 63 2.09 5.49 -6.06
N CYS A 64 1.88 5.10 -4.79
CA CYS A 64 0.58 5.28 -4.13
C CYS A 64 0.37 6.74 -3.70
N PRO A 65 -0.71 7.44 -4.12
CA PRO A 65 -0.97 8.82 -3.74
C PRO A 65 -1.14 8.98 -2.22
N MET A 66 -1.87 8.08 -1.56
CA MET A 66 -2.01 8.09 -0.10
C MET A 66 -0.70 7.73 0.61
N GLY A 67 0.17 6.95 -0.04
CA GLY A 67 1.54 6.74 0.41
C GLY A 67 2.37 8.02 0.37
N GLY A 68 2.13 8.89 -0.62
CA GLY A 68 2.70 10.24 -0.71
C GLY A 68 2.26 11.12 0.45
N LEU A 69 0.94 11.24 0.65
CA LEU A 69 0.36 12.01 1.75
C LEU A 69 0.94 11.58 3.12
N ALA A 70 1.00 10.27 3.37
CA ALA A 70 1.55 9.74 4.61
C ALA A 70 3.07 9.94 4.73
N GLU A 71 3.81 10.00 3.64
CA GLU A 71 5.26 10.27 3.64
C GLU A 71 5.54 11.72 4.02
N TYR A 72 4.78 12.68 3.48
CA TYR A 72 4.91 14.10 3.84
C TYR A 72 4.39 14.38 5.25
N GLY A 73 3.34 13.68 5.70
CA GLY A 73 2.82 13.78 7.07
C GLY A 73 3.83 13.36 8.15
N ARG A 74 4.84 12.56 7.81
CA ARG A 74 5.96 12.23 8.73
C ARG A 74 6.78 13.43 9.16
N ALA A 75 6.78 14.53 8.40
CA ALA A 75 7.43 15.77 8.81
C ALA A 75 6.77 16.39 10.06
N VAL A 76 5.48 16.11 10.27
CA VAL A 76 4.70 16.60 11.42
C VAL A 76 4.65 15.57 12.54
N ASN A 77 4.36 14.31 12.23
CA ASN A 77 4.30 13.24 13.23
C ASN A 77 5.05 11.99 12.74
N ASP A 78 6.28 11.78 13.24
CA ASP A 78 7.11 10.62 12.93
C ASP A 78 7.14 9.60 14.10
N ARG A 79 6.06 9.50 14.90
CA ARG A 79 5.96 8.52 15.99
C ARG A 79 5.78 7.11 15.42
N PRO A 80 6.50 6.10 15.93
CA PRO A 80 6.29 4.71 15.54
C PRO A 80 4.91 4.21 15.99
N VAL A 81 4.25 3.39 15.16
CA VAL A 81 2.90 2.90 15.42
C VAL A 81 2.87 1.48 15.97
N LYS A 82 1.88 1.18 16.82
CA LYS A 82 1.57 -0.17 17.29
C LYS A 82 0.80 -0.91 16.17
N ARG A 83 1.51 -1.71 15.37
CA ARG A 83 0.97 -2.33 14.13
C ARG A 83 -0.13 -3.36 14.36
N LYS A 84 -0.05 -4.18 15.45
CA LYS A 84 -0.97 -5.30 15.68
C LYS A 84 -2.45 -4.88 15.73
N PRO A 85 -2.89 -3.92 16.58
CA PRO A 85 -4.29 -3.52 16.64
C PRO A 85 -4.77 -2.87 15.32
N LEU A 86 -3.91 -2.08 14.69
CA LEU A 86 -4.25 -1.44 13.40
C LEU A 86 -4.36 -2.47 12.26
N ALA A 87 -3.58 -3.54 12.30
CA ALA A 87 -3.70 -4.62 11.32
C ALA A 87 -5.04 -5.35 11.46
N VAL A 88 -5.51 -5.61 12.68
CA VAL A 88 -6.83 -6.21 12.90
C VAL A 88 -7.92 -5.35 12.26
N LEU A 89 -7.93 -4.03 12.56
CA LEU A 89 -8.88 -3.09 11.96
C LEU A 89 -8.83 -3.13 10.43
N ARG A 90 -7.63 -3.05 9.85
CA ARG A 90 -7.44 -3.08 8.39
C ARG A 90 -7.98 -4.34 7.74
N TYR A 91 -7.70 -5.51 8.31
CA TYR A 91 -8.19 -6.78 7.76
C TYR A 91 -9.69 -6.98 7.99
N SER A 92 -10.27 -6.44 9.07
CA SER A 92 -11.73 -6.44 9.29
C SER A 92 -12.42 -5.58 8.22
N ILE A 93 -11.94 -4.36 7.96
CA ILE A 93 -12.47 -3.50 6.90
C ILE A 93 -12.39 -4.20 5.54
N PHE A 94 -11.24 -4.83 5.25
CA PHE A 94 -11.07 -5.59 4.00
C PHE A 94 -12.04 -6.77 3.89
N GLY A 95 -12.26 -7.51 4.97
CA GLY A 95 -13.20 -8.65 5.00
C GLY A 95 -14.63 -8.22 4.74
N VAL A 96 -15.09 -7.16 5.41
CA VAL A 96 -16.43 -6.59 5.20
C VAL A 96 -16.60 -6.09 3.77
N TRP A 97 -15.63 -5.31 3.27
CA TRP A 97 -15.65 -4.84 1.89
C TRP A 97 -15.67 -6.02 0.88
N GLY A 98 -14.83 -7.05 1.09
CA GLY A 98 -14.77 -8.23 0.24
C GLY A 98 -16.08 -9.01 0.22
N ALA A 99 -16.76 -9.10 1.37
CA ALA A 99 -18.09 -9.71 1.46
C ALA A 99 -19.13 -8.93 0.61
N PHE A 100 -19.13 -7.58 0.68
CA PHE A 100 -20.02 -6.78 -0.16
C PHE A 100 -19.75 -6.96 -1.65
N VAL A 101 -18.49 -7.01 -2.08
CA VAL A 101 -18.13 -7.26 -3.49
C VAL A 101 -18.57 -8.67 -3.92
N ALA A 102 -18.32 -9.69 -3.10
CA ALA A 102 -18.72 -11.06 -3.39
C ALA A 102 -20.25 -11.19 -3.49
N LEU A 103 -20.98 -10.64 -2.52
CA LEU A 103 -22.44 -10.62 -2.53
C LEU A 103 -23.00 -9.86 -3.75
N GLY A 104 -22.40 -8.71 -4.11
CA GLY A 104 -22.79 -7.95 -5.29
C GLY A 104 -22.73 -8.80 -6.57
N PHE A 105 -21.61 -9.48 -6.81
CA PHE A 105 -21.47 -10.37 -7.97
C PHE A 105 -22.42 -11.57 -7.90
N LEU A 106 -22.66 -12.15 -6.72
CA LEU A 106 -23.62 -13.23 -6.57
C LEU A 106 -25.05 -12.79 -6.92
N MET A 107 -25.47 -11.60 -6.43
CA MET A 107 -26.78 -11.03 -6.73
C MET A 107 -26.93 -10.66 -8.21
N ALA A 108 -25.86 -10.19 -8.85
CA ALA A 108 -25.85 -9.88 -10.27
C ALA A 108 -25.84 -11.13 -11.18
N GLY A 109 -25.67 -12.33 -10.62
CA GLY A 109 -25.55 -13.56 -11.41
C GLY A 109 -24.17 -13.78 -12.02
N GLY A 110 -23.11 -13.22 -11.42
CA GLY A 110 -21.72 -13.34 -11.84
C GLY A 110 -21.17 -12.11 -12.56
N VAL A 111 -19.98 -12.26 -13.14
CA VAL A 111 -19.33 -11.21 -13.92
C VAL A 111 -19.87 -11.22 -15.35
N LYS A 112 -20.57 -10.16 -15.75
CA LYS A 112 -21.20 -10.00 -17.06
C LYS A 112 -20.38 -9.15 -18.03
N GLY A 113 -19.45 -8.32 -17.51
CA GLY A 113 -18.67 -7.42 -18.34
C GLY A 113 -17.53 -6.72 -17.62
N PHE A 114 -16.83 -5.86 -18.37
CA PHE A 114 -15.72 -5.05 -17.86
C PHE A 114 -16.00 -3.58 -18.18
N ASP A 115 -15.92 -2.72 -17.18
CA ASP A 115 -16.05 -1.27 -17.33
C ASP A 115 -14.95 -0.58 -16.51
N PRO A 116 -13.76 -0.39 -17.10
CA PRO A 116 -12.62 0.20 -16.41
C PRO A 116 -12.81 1.67 -16.04
N LEU A 117 -13.68 2.40 -16.75
CA LEU A 117 -13.91 3.83 -16.53
C LEU A 117 -15.22 4.13 -15.77
N ARG A 118 -15.79 3.12 -15.12
CA ARG A 118 -17.02 3.27 -14.35
C ARG A 118 -16.95 4.44 -13.37
N LEU A 119 -18.00 5.29 -13.40
CA LEU A 119 -18.11 6.54 -12.64
C LEU A 119 -16.99 7.56 -12.92
N THR A 120 -16.27 7.42 -14.06
CA THR A 120 -15.24 8.36 -14.49
C THR A 120 -15.66 8.97 -15.82
N GLU A 121 -15.77 10.30 -15.87
CA GLU A 121 -16.09 11.04 -17.08
C GLU A 121 -14.85 11.76 -17.59
N ASN A 122 -14.65 11.78 -18.90
CA ASN A 122 -13.49 12.43 -19.54
C ASN A 122 -12.12 12.03 -18.95
N LEU A 123 -11.98 10.80 -18.46
CA LEU A 123 -10.77 10.28 -17.78
C LEU A 123 -10.45 10.98 -16.45
N VAL A 124 -11.35 11.79 -15.88
CA VAL A 124 -11.18 12.47 -14.60
C VAL A 124 -12.18 11.89 -13.60
N SER A 125 -11.69 11.52 -12.41
CA SER A 125 -12.54 10.96 -11.36
C SER A 125 -13.37 12.01 -10.62
N VAL A 126 -12.84 13.24 -10.52
CA VAL A 126 -13.48 14.37 -9.83
C VAL A 126 -13.82 15.44 -10.87
N ASP A 127 -14.87 15.23 -11.60
CA ASP A 127 -15.37 16.06 -12.72
C ASP A 127 -16.48 17.03 -12.30
N GLU A 128 -17.21 16.73 -11.20
CA GLU A 128 -18.30 17.53 -10.69
C GLU A 128 -17.99 18.16 -9.33
N PRO A 129 -18.55 19.35 -9.00
CA PRO A 129 -18.33 20.01 -7.70
C PRO A 129 -18.67 19.13 -6.49
N VAL A 130 -19.70 18.29 -6.59
CA VAL A 130 -20.14 17.39 -5.50
C VAL A 130 -19.09 16.30 -5.23
N LYS A 131 -18.40 15.82 -6.26
CA LYS A 131 -17.34 14.80 -6.11
C LYS A 131 -16.12 15.32 -5.36
N TYR A 132 -15.87 16.65 -5.35
CA TYR A 132 -14.83 17.28 -4.52
C TYR A 132 -15.10 17.12 -3.02
N ILE A 133 -16.34 17.03 -2.58
CA ILE A 133 -16.67 16.79 -1.17
C ILE A 133 -16.11 15.43 -0.75
N THR A 134 -16.38 14.37 -1.53
CA THR A 134 -15.86 13.03 -1.28
C THR A 134 -14.33 13.01 -1.34
N TYR A 135 -13.73 13.70 -2.32
CA TYR A 135 -12.29 13.81 -2.47
C TYR A 135 -11.62 14.42 -1.23
N TYR A 136 -12.10 15.59 -0.79
CA TYR A 136 -11.55 16.26 0.40
C TYR A 136 -11.83 15.49 1.69
N LEU A 137 -12.98 14.81 1.79
CA LEU A 137 -13.28 13.94 2.93
C LEU A 137 -12.27 12.78 3.04
N VAL A 138 -11.98 12.12 1.93
CA VAL A 138 -10.97 11.04 1.88
C VAL A 138 -9.60 11.59 2.28
N LEU A 139 -9.18 12.72 1.71
CA LEU A 139 -7.92 13.36 2.09
C LEU A 139 -7.88 13.71 3.58
N ALA A 140 -8.94 14.33 4.11
CA ALA A 140 -9.03 14.73 5.51
C ALA A 140 -8.91 13.52 6.45
N VAL A 141 -9.61 12.42 6.17
CA VAL A 141 -9.52 11.19 6.97
C VAL A 141 -8.09 10.64 6.97
N PHE A 142 -7.42 10.60 5.81
CA PHE A 142 -6.03 10.13 5.73
C PHE A 142 -5.05 11.06 6.44
N VAL A 143 -5.23 12.38 6.33
CA VAL A 143 -4.42 13.38 7.03
C VAL A 143 -4.60 13.22 8.54
N VAL A 144 -5.84 13.23 9.03
CA VAL A 144 -6.14 13.13 10.46
C VAL A 144 -5.56 11.84 11.04
N LEU A 145 -5.77 10.70 10.40
CA LEU A 145 -5.21 9.41 10.86
C LEU A 145 -3.68 9.39 10.83
N THR A 146 -3.06 9.99 9.82
CA THR A 146 -1.61 10.07 9.73
C THR A 146 -1.05 10.95 10.84
N LEU A 147 -1.68 12.10 11.13
CA LEU A 147 -1.24 13.02 12.16
C LEU A 147 -1.55 12.51 13.59
N ALA A 148 -2.69 11.85 13.79
CA ALA A 148 -3.09 11.34 15.10
C ALA A 148 -2.33 10.06 15.49
N VAL A 149 -2.19 9.12 14.56
CA VAL A 149 -1.63 7.79 14.83
C VAL A 149 -0.11 7.76 14.70
N GLY A 150 0.45 8.50 13.75
CA GLY A 150 1.89 8.56 13.47
C GLY A 150 2.26 7.95 12.12
N ARG A 151 3.50 7.45 12.01
CA ARG A 151 4.11 6.96 10.75
C ARG A 151 3.15 6.09 9.94
N ARG A 152 2.68 6.62 8.79
CA ARG A 152 1.76 5.89 7.90
C ARG A 152 0.56 5.27 8.64
N GLY A 153 0.04 5.95 9.68
CA GLY A 153 -1.05 5.47 10.53
C GLY A 153 -2.29 5.05 9.71
N ALA A 154 -2.72 5.88 8.76
CA ALA A 154 -3.81 5.57 7.85
C ALA A 154 -3.54 4.30 7.01
N CYS A 155 -2.29 4.11 6.51
CA CYS A 155 -1.90 2.92 5.75
C CYS A 155 -1.94 1.63 6.59
N HIS A 156 -1.76 1.75 7.91
CA HIS A 156 -1.87 0.63 8.84
C HIS A 156 -3.31 0.33 9.24
N ALA A 157 -4.16 1.37 9.36
CA ALA A 157 -5.50 1.26 9.94
C ALA A 157 -6.59 0.97 8.92
N ILE A 158 -6.67 1.75 7.84
CA ILE A 158 -7.85 1.76 6.94
C ILE A 158 -7.53 1.42 5.49
N CYS A 159 -6.26 1.17 5.12
CA CYS A 159 -5.92 0.93 3.73
C CYS A 159 -6.43 -0.44 3.24
N TRP A 160 -7.47 -0.42 2.40
CA TRP A 160 -8.07 -1.62 1.80
C TRP A 160 -7.22 -2.26 0.70
N MET A 161 -6.36 -1.52 -0.01
CA MET A 161 -5.47 -2.08 -1.04
C MET A 161 -4.34 -2.93 -0.45
N SER A 162 -3.92 -2.62 0.78
CA SER A 162 -2.77 -3.28 1.38
C SER A 162 -2.97 -4.78 1.64
N PRO A 163 -4.18 -5.28 2.02
CA PRO A 163 -4.43 -6.71 2.11
C PRO A 163 -4.31 -7.46 0.78
N PHE A 164 -4.75 -6.87 -0.34
CA PHE A 164 -4.56 -7.49 -1.67
C PHE A 164 -3.10 -7.77 -1.96
N MET A 165 -2.24 -6.75 -1.77
CA MET A 165 -0.80 -6.92 -1.96
C MET A 165 -0.19 -7.88 -0.94
N ALA A 166 -0.72 -7.93 0.30
CA ALA A 166 -0.28 -8.89 1.30
C ALA A 166 -0.60 -10.33 0.87
N VAL A 167 -1.80 -10.57 0.33
CA VAL A 167 -2.20 -11.86 -0.23
C VAL A 167 -1.27 -12.25 -1.39
N GLY A 168 -1.06 -11.37 -2.36
CA GLY A 168 -0.14 -11.62 -3.48
C GLY A 168 1.29 -11.94 -3.02
N TYR A 169 1.81 -11.17 -2.06
CA TYR A 169 3.13 -11.42 -1.47
C TYR A 169 3.22 -12.79 -0.79
N VAL A 170 2.20 -13.15 -0.01
CA VAL A 170 2.15 -14.45 0.69
C VAL A 170 2.01 -15.59 -0.31
N ALA A 171 1.16 -15.46 -1.32
CA ALA A 171 1.00 -16.44 -2.39
C ALA A 171 2.33 -16.68 -3.14
N GLY A 172 3.02 -15.60 -3.55
CA GLY A 172 4.33 -15.72 -4.20
C GLY A 172 5.37 -16.41 -3.33
N ARG A 173 5.35 -16.14 -2.00
CA ARG A 173 6.23 -16.81 -1.05
C ARG A 173 5.88 -18.30 -0.89
N TRP A 174 4.61 -18.63 -0.88
CA TRP A 174 4.12 -20.01 -0.76
C TRP A 174 4.48 -20.84 -2.00
N LEU A 175 4.33 -20.24 -3.17
CA LEU A 175 4.71 -20.84 -4.46
C LEU A 175 6.24 -20.89 -4.69
N GLY A 176 7.05 -20.34 -3.78
CA GLY A 176 8.51 -20.32 -3.93
C GLY A 176 9.04 -19.32 -4.97
N ILE A 177 8.19 -18.42 -5.49
CA ILE A 177 8.57 -17.46 -6.51
C ILE A 177 9.64 -16.50 -5.97
N PRO A 178 10.70 -16.20 -6.75
CA PRO A 178 11.70 -15.22 -6.39
C PRO A 178 11.09 -13.82 -6.25
N GLN A 179 11.22 -13.22 -5.07
CA GLN A 179 10.63 -11.92 -4.75
C GLN A 179 11.70 -10.88 -4.47
N LEU A 180 11.45 -9.64 -4.90
CA LEU A 180 12.26 -8.49 -4.50
C LEU A 180 12.12 -8.27 -2.99
N ARG A 181 13.26 -8.20 -2.28
CA ARG A 181 13.31 -8.05 -0.81
C ARG A 181 14.50 -7.20 -0.40
N ILE A 182 14.50 -6.77 0.86
CA ILE A 182 15.71 -6.27 1.50
C ILE A 182 16.44 -7.48 2.06
N VAL A 183 17.58 -7.77 1.49
CA VAL A 183 18.50 -8.83 1.94
C VAL A 183 19.58 -8.22 2.82
N SER A 184 20.16 -9.01 3.71
CA SER A 184 21.19 -8.56 4.63
C SER A 184 22.43 -9.44 4.61
N GLU A 185 23.54 -8.83 4.97
CA GLU A 185 24.79 -9.48 5.32
C GLU A 185 24.98 -9.31 6.84
N PRO A 186 24.54 -10.30 7.65
CA PRO A 186 24.52 -10.16 9.11
C PRO A 186 25.89 -9.83 9.72
N GLY A 187 26.96 -10.36 9.15
CA GLY A 187 28.34 -10.10 9.61
C GLY A 187 28.80 -8.65 9.50
N LYS A 188 28.10 -7.81 8.73
CA LYS A 188 28.41 -6.38 8.62
C LYS A 188 27.56 -5.52 9.59
N CYS A 189 26.60 -6.10 10.29
CA CYS A 189 25.70 -5.37 11.15
C CYS A 189 26.34 -5.08 12.50
N THR A 190 26.23 -3.82 12.95
CA THR A 190 26.70 -3.37 14.27
C THR A 190 25.54 -3.17 15.27
N ASP A 191 24.35 -3.66 14.96
CA ASP A 191 23.14 -3.55 15.80
C ASP A 191 22.80 -2.11 16.26
N CYS A 192 23.16 -1.09 15.47
CA CYS A 192 22.94 0.33 15.81
C CYS A 192 21.49 0.79 15.81
N GLY A 193 20.53 -0.03 15.34
CA GLY A 193 19.09 0.25 15.31
C GLY A 193 18.64 1.37 14.34
N SER A 194 19.55 1.91 13.51
CA SER A 194 19.21 2.98 12.57
C SER A 194 18.11 2.57 11.57
N CYS A 195 18.11 1.33 11.14
CA CYS A 195 17.10 0.77 10.23
C CYS A 195 15.69 0.78 10.82
N ASP A 196 15.53 0.54 12.13
CA ASP A 196 14.24 0.57 12.84
C ASP A 196 13.74 2.00 12.98
N ARG A 197 14.63 2.91 13.42
CA ARG A 197 14.29 4.32 13.59
C ARG A 197 13.85 4.99 12.27
N ARG A 198 14.40 4.56 11.15
CA ARG A 198 14.08 5.12 9.81
C ARG A 198 12.93 4.44 9.12
N CYS A 199 12.46 3.28 9.60
CA CYS A 199 11.41 2.52 8.92
C CYS A 199 10.05 3.25 8.95
N PRO A 200 9.48 3.67 7.81
CA PRO A 200 8.19 4.35 7.77
C PRO A 200 7.03 3.42 8.16
N MET A 201 7.23 2.10 8.06
CA MET A 201 6.24 1.09 8.45
C MET A 201 6.42 0.59 9.89
N SER A 202 7.27 1.25 10.70
CA SER A 202 7.54 0.87 12.09
C SER A 202 7.91 -0.62 12.25
N LEU A 203 8.65 -1.17 11.28
CA LEU A 203 9.11 -2.57 11.32
C LEU A 203 10.36 -2.69 12.18
N PRO A 204 10.51 -3.74 12.99
CA PRO A 204 11.74 -4.07 13.69
C PRO A 204 12.75 -4.70 12.72
N VAL A 205 13.29 -3.89 11.80
CA VAL A 205 14.17 -4.34 10.72
C VAL A 205 15.42 -5.00 11.27
N SER A 206 15.96 -4.49 12.40
CA SER A 206 17.14 -5.02 13.09
C SER A 206 17.01 -6.49 13.50
N SER A 207 15.82 -6.90 13.93
CA SER A 207 15.55 -8.30 14.27
C SER A 207 15.19 -9.14 13.05
N LEU A 208 14.51 -8.55 12.06
CA LEU A 208 14.05 -9.25 10.86
C LEU A 208 15.20 -9.61 9.93
N HIS A 209 16.18 -8.71 9.76
CA HIS A 209 17.30 -8.95 8.82
C HIS A 209 18.26 -10.02 9.31
N LYS A 210 18.35 -10.30 10.62
CA LYS A 210 19.21 -11.37 11.18
C LYS A 210 18.92 -12.75 10.57
N ARG A 211 17.74 -12.92 9.97
CA ARG A 211 17.37 -14.13 9.21
C ARG A 211 17.79 -14.09 7.72
N GLY A 212 18.70 -13.19 7.36
CA GLY A 212 19.25 -13.03 6.01
C GLY A 212 18.39 -12.18 5.06
N ALA A 213 17.13 -11.90 5.39
CA ALA A 213 16.27 -10.99 4.62
C ALA A 213 15.07 -10.52 5.45
N VAL A 214 14.54 -9.34 5.12
CA VAL A 214 13.28 -8.82 5.68
C VAL A 214 12.11 -9.51 4.97
N ARG A 215 11.50 -10.51 5.63
CA ARG A 215 10.44 -11.38 5.07
C ARG A 215 9.10 -11.11 5.71
N VAL A 216 8.58 -9.88 5.56
CA VAL A 216 7.26 -9.49 6.10
C VAL A 216 6.44 -8.81 5.03
N SER A 217 5.13 -9.09 4.99
CA SER A 217 4.19 -8.51 4.03
C SER A 217 4.02 -7.00 4.21
N ASP A 218 4.31 -6.45 5.38
CA ASP A 218 4.23 -5.02 5.63
C ASP A 218 5.44 -4.21 5.13
N CYS A 219 6.49 -4.86 4.61
CA CYS A 219 7.61 -4.15 3.99
C CYS A 219 7.20 -3.56 2.63
N ILE A 220 7.30 -2.24 2.51
CA ILE A 220 6.92 -1.50 1.29
C ILE A 220 8.11 -1.24 0.35
N LEU A 221 9.27 -1.83 0.62
CA LEU A 221 10.48 -1.71 -0.20
C LEU A 221 10.89 -0.24 -0.49
N CYS A 222 10.72 0.66 0.47
CA CYS A 222 11.09 2.08 0.33
C CYS A 222 12.61 2.33 0.33
N GLY A 223 13.40 1.41 0.91
CA GLY A 223 14.85 1.50 0.97
C GLY A 223 15.43 2.44 2.00
N GLU A 224 14.63 3.06 2.88
CA GLU A 224 15.12 3.93 3.96
C GLU A 224 16.16 3.23 4.84
N CYS A 225 15.90 1.96 5.19
CA CYS A 225 16.83 1.17 5.99
C CYS A 225 18.15 0.85 5.24
N VAL A 226 18.09 0.74 3.91
CA VAL A 226 19.27 0.49 3.07
C VAL A 226 20.13 1.75 2.98
N ASP A 227 19.49 2.91 2.70
CA ASP A 227 20.18 4.18 2.48
C ASP A 227 20.81 4.74 3.77
N HIS A 228 20.20 4.45 4.92
CA HIS A 228 20.68 4.94 6.22
C HIS A 228 21.49 3.89 7.00
N CYS A 229 21.85 2.77 6.39
CA CYS A 229 22.74 1.79 7.03
C CYS A 229 24.20 2.23 6.92
N PRO A 230 24.88 2.63 8.03
CA PRO A 230 26.26 3.13 7.98
C PRO A 230 27.25 2.07 7.50
N LYS A 231 26.97 0.80 7.78
CA LYS A 231 27.81 -0.34 7.38
C LYS A 231 27.38 -1.00 6.08
N LYS A 232 26.36 -0.44 5.37
CA LYS A 232 25.80 -1.00 4.12
C LYS A 232 25.46 -2.51 4.24
N ALA A 233 25.05 -2.94 5.43
CA ALA A 233 24.68 -4.33 5.70
C ALA A 233 23.37 -4.74 5.02
N LEU A 234 22.57 -3.80 4.51
CA LEU A 234 21.28 -4.02 3.87
C LEU A 234 21.34 -3.61 2.40
N ARG A 235 20.76 -4.42 1.52
CA ARG A 235 20.64 -4.12 0.08
C ARG A 235 19.36 -4.69 -0.49
N TYR A 236 18.96 -4.23 -1.67
CA TYR A 236 17.92 -4.92 -2.44
C TYR A 236 18.47 -6.21 -3.04
N GLY A 237 17.66 -7.23 -3.06
CA GLY A 237 17.99 -8.49 -3.70
C GLY A 237 16.73 -9.29 -4.04
N VAL A 238 16.85 -10.16 -5.02
CA VAL A 238 15.81 -11.12 -5.37
C VAL A 238 16.13 -12.43 -4.66
N ARG A 239 15.18 -12.95 -3.91
CA ARG A 239 15.38 -14.20 -3.16
C ARG A 239 14.08 -15.01 -3.15
N GLY A 240 14.18 -16.29 -3.48
CA GLY A 240 13.15 -17.29 -3.29
C GLY A 240 13.01 -17.70 -1.81
N ARG A 241 12.48 -18.89 -1.59
CA ARG A 241 12.36 -19.53 -0.26
C ARG A 241 13.66 -19.55 0.51
#